data_d3fb7e207e6f1fbf07426284b46b8741
#
_entry.id   d3fb7e207e6f1fbf07426284b46b8741
#
_cell.length_a   1.000
_cell.length_b   1.000
_cell.length_c   1.000
_cell.angle_alpha   90.00
_cell.angle_beta   90.00
_cell.angle_gamma   90.00
#
_symmetry.space_group_name_H-M   'P 1'
#
loop_
_entity.id
_entity.type
_entity.pdbx_description
1 polymer ?
#
loop_
_entity_poly.entity_id
_entity_poly.type
_entity_poly.pdbx_seq_one_letter_code
_entity_poly.pdbx_strand_id
1 'polypeptide(L)'
;MYRFVPAYDEGFLQSRKSPEEIIEICRKAGFYGIEGTSEEGIFNGSLQELARIGEAFKKAGLSIDTFHLPYDHPVMDDIAALYECDRIRVVERMKYWIERAVACGATIGILHPTSRRKCNGISCYDVEKEGIDRICGQAGKTIQELLKFGEQFGFKIALENMTPYTGGRLGSRSEHMTKLYQDNAHPNLGFCMDTGHALMAYGKDVMSVYYALEEHLIAFHLADNAGDRDSHIMPGHGNFPWGDFFKALNKRGFKGNVCVEAPPFDIGPAYSTEAWCNMAMELKELTEKSIGN
;
A
#
# COMPACT_ATOMS: atom_id res chain seq x y z
N MET A 1 -0.64 -3.81 -20.91
CA MET A 1 -1.73 -3.85 -19.94
C MET A 1 -1.11 -4.00 -18.56
N TYR A 2 -1.57 -3.22 -17.57
CA TYR A 2 -1.07 -3.31 -16.19
C TYR A 2 -1.60 -4.55 -15.48
N ARG A 3 -0.85 -5.00 -14.49
CA ARG A 3 -1.20 -6.16 -13.66
C ARG A 3 -1.96 -5.67 -12.43
N PHE A 4 -3.26 -5.47 -12.57
CA PHE A 4 -4.09 -5.03 -11.45
C PHE A 4 -4.31 -6.16 -10.44
N VAL A 5 -4.23 -5.80 -9.17
CA VAL A 5 -4.56 -6.65 -8.02
C VAL A 5 -5.42 -5.84 -7.06
N PRO A 6 -6.55 -6.35 -6.56
CA PRO A 6 -7.31 -5.68 -5.51
C PRO A 6 -6.63 -5.85 -4.15
N ALA A 7 -6.76 -4.85 -3.27
CA ALA A 7 -6.41 -4.97 -1.87
C ALA A 7 -7.39 -5.91 -1.16
N TYR A 8 -6.88 -6.79 -0.31
CA TYR A 8 -7.69 -7.79 0.39
C TYR A 8 -8.70 -7.16 1.35
N ASP A 9 -8.28 -6.15 2.08
CA ASP A 9 -9.08 -5.43 3.07
C ASP A 9 -10.21 -4.57 2.48
N GLU A 10 -10.11 -4.20 1.20
CA GLU A 10 -11.13 -3.38 0.53
C GLU A 10 -12.36 -4.15 0.02
N GLY A 11 -12.48 -5.43 0.34
CA GLY A 11 -13.69 -6.15 -0.07
C GLY A 11 -13.72 -7.63 0.26
N PHE A 12 -12.61 -8.33 0.14
CA PHE A 12 -12.58 -9.77 0.45
C PHE A 12 -12.69 -10.04 1.95
N LEU A 13 -12.13 -9.19 2.78
CA LEU A 13 -12.24 -9.28 4.22
C LEU A 13 -13.70 -9.20 4.67
N GLN A 14 -14.42 -8.15 4.26
CA GLN A 14 -15.82 -7.91 4.65
C GLN A 14 -16.73 -9.00 4.14
N SER A 15 -16.43 -9.58 2.97
CA SER A 15 -17.21 -10.68 2.37
C SER A 15 -16.85 -12.06 2.93
N ARG A 16 -15.80 -12.15 3.77
CA ARG A 16 -15.33 -13.39 4.42
C ARG A 16 -15.12 -14.57 3.46
N LYS A 17 -14.61 -14.27 2.25
CA LYS A 17 -14.37 -15.29 1.23
C LYS A 17 -13.17 -16.16 1.58
N SER A 18 -13.26 -17.44 1.23
CA SER A 18 -12.14 -18.39 1.35
C SER A 18 -11.07 -18.08 0.28
N PRO A 19 -9.81 -18.56 0.47
CA PRO A 19 -8.78 -18.42 -0.55
C PRO A 19 -9.19 -18.95 -1.92
N GLU A 20 -9.94 -20.04 -1.99
CA GLU A 20 -10.43 -20.68 -3.21
C GLU A 20 -11.44 -19.78 -3.94
N GLU A 21 -12.37 -19.16 -3.20
CA GLU A 21 -13.35 -18.22 -3.74
C GLU A 21 -12.67 -16.97 -4.28
N ILE A 22 -11.65 -16.44 -3.57
CA ILE A 22 -10.88 -15.29 -4.01
C ILE A 22 -10.12 -15.61 -5.30
N ILE A 23 -9.45 -16.76 -5.36
CA ILE A 23 -8.76 -17.25 -6.56
C ILE A 23 -9.72 -17.31 -7.75
N GLU A 24 -10.92 -17.86 -7.55
CA GLU A 24 -11.90 -17.96 -8.61
C GLU A 24 -12.42 -16.60 -9.10
N ILE A 25 -12.62 -15.66 -8.17
CA ILE A 25 -12.98 -14.28 -8.51
C ILE A 25 -11.87 -13.60 -9.31
N CYS A 26 -10.62 -13.66 -8.84
CA CYS A 26 -9.48 -13.07 -9.53
C CYS A 26 -9.34 -13.61 -10.96
N ARG A 27 -9.51 -14.92 -11.14
CA ARG A 27 -9.45 -15.55 -12.47
C ARG A 27 -10.58 -15.08 -13.38
N LYS A 28 -11.81 -14.99 -12.88
CA LYS A 28 -12.97 -14.53 -13.67
C LYS A 28 -12.87 -13.06 -14.05
N ALA A 29 -12.43 -12.23 -13.11
CA ALA A 29 -12.26 -10.79 -13.34
C ALA A 29 -11.01 -10.47 -14.18
N GLY A 30 -10.02 -11.36 -14.23
CA GLY A 30 -8.77 -11.12 -14.92
C GLY A 30 -7.75 -10.34 -14.08
N PHE A 31 -7.88 -10.34 -12.75
CA PHE A 31 -6.86 -9.85 -11.84
C PHE A 31 -5.65 -10.79 -11.79
N TYR A 32 -4.48 -10.25 -11.48
CA TYR A 32 -3.24 -11.02 -11.40
C TYR A 32 -2.95 -11.60 -10.01
N GLY A 33 -3.82 -11.36 -9.05
CA GLY A 33 -3.72 -11.81 -7.67
C GLY A 33 -4.41 -10.84 -6.74
N ILE A 34 -3.90 -10.72 -5.52
CA ILE A 34 -4.33 -9.75 -4.51
C ILE A 34 -3.11 -9.14 -3.83
N GLU A 35 -3.28 -7.99 -3.21
CA GLU A 35 -2.41 -7.54 -2.15
C GLU A 35 -2.88 -8.14 -0.82
N GLY A 36 -1.95 -8.71 -0.05
CA GLY A 36 -2.24 -9.22 1.28
C GLY A 36 -2.27 -8.09 2.32
N THR A 37 -2.88 -8.34 3.47
CA THR A 37 -2.88 -7.40 4.60
C THR A 37 -2.57 -8.12 5.91
N SER A 38 -2.04 -7.38 6.86
CA SER A 38 -1.75 -7.89 8.20
C SER A 38 -3.02 -8.01 9.05
N GLU A 39 -2.99 -8.97 10.01
CA GLU A 39 -3.92 -9.08 11.14
C GLU A 39 -5.34 -9.55 10.83
N GLU A 40 -5.71 -9.76 9.57
CA GLU A 40 -7.10 -9.96 9.22
C GLU A 40 -7.36 -11.17 8.31
N GLY A 41 -8.54 -11.76 8.47
CA GLY A 41 -9.09 -12.78 7.59
C GLY A 41 -8.17 -13.97 7.35
N ILE A 42 -7.95 -14.28 6.09
CA ILE A 42 -7.14 -15.45 5.67
C ILE A 42 -5.64 -15.30 6.04
N PHE A 43 -5.18 -14.10 6.34
CA PHE A 43 -3.77 -13.84 6.69
C PHE A 43 -3.47 -13.98 8.18
N ASN A 44 -4.46 -14.24 9.02
CA ASN A 44 -4.29 -14.44 10.46
C ASN A 44 -3.93 -15.88 10.86
N GLY A 45 -3.61 -16.73 9.89
CA GLY A 45 -3.25 -18.13 10.10
C GLY A 45 -1.81 -18.35 10.57
N SER A 46 -1.40 -19.60 10.77
CA SER A 46 -0.02 -20.01 10.99
C SER A 46 0.83 -19.82 9.73
N LEU A 47 2.17 -19.78 9.86
CA LEU A 47 3.08 -19.71 8.69
C LEU A 47 2.82 -20.84 7.69
N GLN A 48 2.47 -22.03 8.19
CA GLN A 48 2.16 -23.18 7.33
C GLN A 48 0.86 -22.98 6.54
N GLU A 49 -0.16 -22.38 7.15
CA GLU A 49 -1.42 -22.05 6.46
C GLU A 49 -1.19 -20.96 5.43
N LEU A 50 -0.43 -19.93 5.77
CA LEU A 50 -0.07 -18.86 4.86
C LEU A 50 0.74 -19.38 3.65
N ALA A 51 1.69 -20.30 3.88
CA ALA A 51 2.43 -20.93 2.79
C ALA A 51 1.51 -21.74 1.86
N ARG A 52 0.48 -22.42 2.40
CA ARG A 52 -0.53 -23.12 1.59
C ARG A 52 -1.36 -22.16 0.75
N ILE A 53 -1.75 -21.02 1.32
CA ILE A 53 -2.48 -19.96 0.59
C ILE A 53 -1.61 -19.45 -0.57
N GLY A 54 -0.36 -19.05 -0.31
CA GLY A 54 0.55 -18.57 -1.35
C GLY A 54 0.75 -19.59 -2.47
N GLU A 55 0.92 -20.87 -2.11
CA GLU A 55 1.06 -21.95 -3.10
C GLU A 55 -0.24 -22.18 -3.91
N ALA A 56 -1.42 -22.00 -3.30
CA ALA A 56 -2.70 -22.11 -4.00
C ALA A 56 -2.85 -21.00 -5.04
N PHE A 57 -2.52 -19.75 -4.69
CA PHE A 57 -2.49 -18.64 -5.63
C PHE A 57 -1.53 -18.90 -6.78
N LYS A 58 -0.30 -19.29 -6.47
CA LYS A 58 0.75 -19.62 -7.46
C LYS A 58 0.32 -20.73 -8.43
N LYS A 59 -0.30 -21.82 -7.94
CA LYS A 59 -0.85 -22.90 -8.79
C LYS A 59 -1.96 -22.41 -9.71
N ALA A 60 -2.71 -21.41 -9.30
CA ALA A 60 -3.74 -20.78 -10.12
C ALA A 60 -3.19 -19.75 -11.14
N GLY A 61 -1.86 -19.52 -11.15
CA GLY A 61 -1.22 -18.50 -11.98
C GLY A 61 -1.42 -17.07 -11.45
N LEU A 62 -1.76 -16.94 -10.17
CA LEU A 62 -1.95 -15.67 -9.45
C LEU A 62 -0.82 -15.45 -8.46
N SER A 63 -0.72 -14.23 -7.91
CA SER A 63 0.31 -13.88 -6.94
C SER A 63 -0.22 -13.07 -5.76
N ILE A 64 0.53 -13.09 -4.66
CA ILE A 64 0.42 -12.17 -3.53
C ILE A 64 1.79 -11.51 -3.43
N ASP A 65 2.12 -10.60 -4.39
CA ASP A 65 3.46 -10.04 -4.50
C ASP A 65 3.71 -8.91 -3.50
N THR A 66 2.66 -8.15 -3.17
CA THR A 66 2.68 -7.06 -2.19
C THR A 66 1.86 -7.42 -0.96
N PHE A 67 2.27 -6.89 0.19
CA PHE A 67 1.63 -7.16 1.47
C PHE A 67 1.64 -5.91 2.34
N HIS A 68 0.45 -5.44 2.74
CA HIS A 68 0.34 -4.31 3.64
C HIS A 68 0.74 -4.70 5.07
N LEU A 69 1.82 -4.12 5.56
CA LEU A 69 2.30 -4.33 6.93
C LEU A 69 1.40 -3.59 7.93
N PRO A 70 1.43 -3.93 9.23
CA PRO A 70 0.56 -3.28 10.22
C PRO A 70 0.69 -1.76 10.24
N TYR A 71 -0.44 -1.05 10.34
CA TYR A 71 -0.47 0.41 10.25
C TYR A 71 -1.46 1.12 11.19
N ASP A 72 -2.43 0.41 11.76
CA ASP A 72 -3.57 1.02 12.45
C ASP A 72 -3.36 1.26 13.94
N HIS A 73 -2.50 0.45 14.59
CA HIS A 73 -2.30 0.57 16.02
C HIS A 73 -1.37 1.75 16.37
N PRO A 74 -1.86 2.77 17.10
CA PRO A 74 -1.16 4.05 17.28
C PRO A 74 0.20 3.97 17.97
N VAL A 75 0.50 2.90 18.69
CA VAL A 75 1.78 2.71 19.39
C VAL A 75 2.58 1.56 18.80
N MET A 76 1.91 0.48 18.39
CA MET A 76 2.60 -0.75 17.96
C MET A 76 2.95 -0.76 16.48
N ASP A 77 2.39 0.14 15.67
CA ASP A 77 2.60 0.17 14.22
C ASP A 77 3.35 1.43 13.75
N ASP A 78 3.70 2.33 14.67
CA ASP A 78 4.37 3.56 14.31
C ASP A 78 5.89 3.40 14.26
N ILE A 79 6.42 3.29 13.05
CA ILE A 79 7.87 3.14 12.84
C ILE A 79 8.68 4.36 13.26
N ALA A 80 8.04 5.52 13.41
CA ALA A 80 8.65 6.75 13.91
C ALA A 80 8.52 6.93 15.43
N ALA A 81 8.25 5.85 16.17
CA ALA A 81 8.08 5.90 17.62
C ALA A 81 9.28 6.56 18.30
N LEU A 82 9.02 7.66 19.05
CA LEU A 82 10.06 8.49 19.66
C LEU A 82 10.71 7.85 20.89
N TYR A 83 10.01 6.91 21.55
CA TYR A 83 10.55 6.16 22.68
C TYR A 83 11.16 4.85 22.18
N GLU A 84 12.40 4.59 22.55
CA GLU A 84 13.14 3.42 22.04
C GLU A 84 12.48 2.09 22.41
N CYS A 85 11.86 1.98 23.59
CA CYS A 85 11.11 0.77 23.98
C CYS A 85 9.92 0.48 23.06
N ASP A 86 9.21 1.52 22.58
CA ASP A 86 8.10 1.37 21.65
C ASP A 86 8.62 1.06 20.24
N ARG A 87 9.69 1.75 19.80
CA ARG A 87 10.34 1.47 18.53
C ARG A 87 10.78 0.00 18.41
N ILE A 88 11.42 -0.55 19.46
CA ILE A 88 11.83 -1.97 19.47
C ILE A 88 10.62 -2.90 19.32
N ARG A 89 9.51 -2.61 20.01
CA ARG A 89 8.26 -3.40 19.85
C ARG A 89 7.71 -3.34 18.44
N VAL A 90 7.72 -2.16 17.82
CA VAL A 90 7.31 -1.97 16.43
C VAL A 90 8.18 -2.81 15.50
N VAL A 91 9.51 -2.76 15.67
CA VAL A 91 10.45 -3.57 14.86
C VAL A 91 10.13 -5.06 14.95
N GLU A 92 9.97 -5.60 16.17
CA GLU A 92 9.66 -7.04 16.34
C GLU A 92 8.30 -7.42 15.75
N ARG A 93 7.31 -6.54 15.86
CA ARG A 93 5.99 -6.76 15.24
C ARG A 93 6.06 -6.74 13.71
N MET A 94 6.81 -5.79 13.12
CA MET A 94 6.99 -5.73 11.66
C MET A 94 7.76 -6.95 11.14
N LYS A 95 8.82 -7.40 11.84
CA LYS A 95 9.53 -8.64 11.49
C LYS A 95 8.61 -9.86 11.49
N TYR A 96 7.77 -10.00 12.50
CA TYR A 96 6.77 -11.07 12.58
C TYR A 96 5.84 -11.06 11.35
N TRP A 97 5.43 -9.88 10.87
CA TRP A 97 4.55 -9.79 9.71
C TRP A 97 5.30 -9.91 8.38
N ILE A 98 6.58 -9.50 8.31
CA ILE A 98 7.43 -9.77 7.14
C ILE A 98 7.59 -11.28 6.92
N GLU A 99 7.83 -12.08 7.96
CA GLU A 99 7.90 -13.56 7.84
C GLU A 99 6.59 -14.12 7.29
N ARG A 100 5.46 -13.61 7.72
CA ARG A 100 4.13 -14.03 7.27
C ARG A 100 3.86 -13.63 5.82
N ALA A 101 4.20 -12.43 5.45
CA ALA A 101 4.13 -11.94 4.08
C ALA A 101 4.98 -12.81 3.13
N VAL A 102 6.21 -13.10 3.52
CA VAL A 102 7.11 -14.01 2.79
C VAL A 102 6.51 -15.42 2.68
N ALA A 103 5.90 -15.95 3.74
CA ALA A 103 5.25 -17.25 3.70
C ALA A 103 4.09 -17.31 2.68
N CYS A 104 3.36 -16.20 2.47
CA CYS A 104 2.36 -16.09 1.40
C CYS A 104 2.96 -15.95 0.00
N GLY A 105 4.28 -15.68 -0.12
CA GLY A 105 4.96 -15.43 -1.38
C GLY A 105 5.18 -13.96 -1.70
N ALA A 106 4.87 -13.03 -0.78
CA ALA A 106 5.11 -11.62 -0.99
C ALA A 106 6.60 -11.28 -0.98
N THR A 107 6.97 -10.33 -1.83
CA THR A 107 8.33 -9.85 -1.99
C THR A 107 8.49 -8.37 -1.65
N ILE A 108 7.38 -7.66 -1.47
CA ILE A 108 7.32 -6.23 -1.13
C ILE A 108 6.34 -6.04 0.02
N GLY A 109 6.80 -5.41 1.10
CA GLY A 109 5.95 -4.93 2.19
C GLY A 109 5.64 -3.44 2.03
N ILE A 110 4.36 -3.08 2.06
CA ILE A 110 3.93 -1.69 2.11
C ILE A 110 3.99 -1.23 3.55
N LEU A 111 4.64 -0.11 3.80
CA LEU A 111 4.93 0.38 5.14
C LEU A 111 4.57 1.85 5.28
N HIS A 112 3.68 2.17 6.21
CA HIS A 112 3.39 3.56 6.56
C HIS A 112 4.56 4.18 7.34
N PRO A 113 5.04 5.39 6.97
CA PRO A 113 6.05 6.10 7.74
C PRO A 113 5.61 6.46 9.16
N THR A 114 4.29 6.57 9.38
CA THR A 114 3.67 6.76 10.70
C THR A 114 2.31 6.07 10.73
N SER A 115 1.88 5.58 11.89
CA SER A 115 0.53 5.04 12.07
C SER A 115 -0.55 6.12 12.07
N ARG A 116 -1.81 5.70 11.97
CA ARG A 116 -2.96 6.58 12.26
C ARG A 116 -3.00 6.87 13.76
N ARG A 117 -2.72 8.13 14.15
CA ARG A 117 -2.77 8.49 15.56
C ARG A 117 -3.96 9.34 15.90
N LYS A 118 -4.95 8.71 16.51
CA LYS A 118 -5.92 9.38 17.37
C LYS A 118 -5.90 8.74 18.75
N CYS A 119 -4.92 9.10 19.56
CA CYS A 119 -5.10 8.97 21.00
C CYS A 119 -5.75 10.27 21.49
N ASN A 120 -7.05 10.24 21.79
CA ASN A 120 -7.81 11.36 22.39
C ASN A 120 -7.69 12.72 21.64
N GLY A 121 -7.59 12.70 20.32
CA GLY A 121 -7.48 13.92 19.51
C GLY A 121 -6.09 14.54 19.43
N ILE A 122 -5.06 13.89 19.99
CA ILE A 122 -3.68 14.34 19.94
C ILE A 122 -2.95 13.50 18.89
N SER A 123 -2.43 14.13 17.84
CA SER A 123 -1.40 13.54 16.97
C SER A 123 -0.15 13.36 17.81
N CYS A 124 0.28 12.12 18.05
CA CYS A 124 1.38 11.87 18.96
C CYS A 124 2.76 12.29 18.41
N TYR A 125 2.95 12.32 17.07
CA TYR A 125 4.21 12.73 16.44
C TYR A 125 3.93 13.64 15.25
N ASP A 126 3.69 14.86 15.61
CA ASP A 126 3.45 15.97 14.73
C ASP A 126 4.78 16.49 14.21
N VAL A 127 4.98 16.53 12.90
CA VAL A 127 6.23 17.01 12.30
C VAL A 127 6.53 18.45 12.71
N GLU A 128 5.51 19.30 12.81
CA GLU A 128 5.68 20.70 13.22
C GLU A 128 6.13 20.81 14.68
N LYS A 129 5.65 19.94 15.54
CA LYS A 129 5.96 19.95 16.98
C LYS A 129 7.28 19.28 17.31
N GLU A 130 7.53 18.12 16.74
CA GLU A 130 8.68 17.27 17.11
C GLU A 130 9.91 17.54 16.25
N GLY A 131 9.73 18.16 15.08
CA GLY A 131 10.78 18.39 14.08
C GLY A 131 11.04 17.20 13.17
N ILE A 132 11.15 17.49 11.87
CA ILE A 132 11.30 16.47 10.83
C ILE A 132 12.54 15.57 11.03
N ASP A 133 13.67 16.14 11.43
CA ASP A 133 14.91 15.39 11.62
C ASP A 133 14.82 14.35 12.74
N ARG A 134 14.15 14.70 13.84
CA ARG A 134 13.93 13.79 14.97
C ARG A 134 13.04 12.62 14.58
N ILE A 135 11.92 12.90 13.88
CA ILE A 135 10.95 11.88 13.46
C ILE A 135 11.58 10.98 12.40
N CYS A 136 12.20 11.57 11.36
CA CYS A 136 12.90 10.80 10.33
C CYS A 136 14.04 9.96 10.89
N GLY A 137 14.78 10.48 11.89
CA GLY A 137 15.85 9.73 12.55
C GLY A 137 15.35 8.47 13.27
N GLN A 138 14.17 8.53 13.91
CA GLN A 138 13.58 7.35 14.56
C GLN A 138 13.00 6.37 13.53
N ALA A 139 12.26 6.87 12.53
CA ALA A 139 11.77 6.06 11.44
C ALA A 139 12.93 5.37 10.69
N GLY A 140 14.02 6.09 10.44
CA GLY A 140 15.21 5.56 9.78
C GLY A 140 15.84 4.38 10.52
N LYS A 141 15.97 4.46 11.85
CA LYS A 141 16.47 3.32 12.65
C LYS A 141 15.60 2.08 12.46
N THR A 142 14.28 2.25 12.48
CA THR A 142 13.33 1.15 12.24
C THR A 142 13.48 0.60 10.82
N ILE A 143 13.49 1.46 9.81
CA ILE A 143 13.64 1.09 8.40
C ILE A 143 14.92 0.27 8.19
N GLN A 144 16.05 0.71 8.71
CA GLN A 144 17.33 0.01 8.57
C GLN A 144 17.30 -1.40 9.20
N GLU A 145 16.69 -1.55 10.39
CA GLU A 145 16.54 -2.87 11.01
C GLU A 145 15.64 -3.81 10.20
N LEU A 146 14.53 -3.28 9.63
CA LEU A 146 13.62 -4.05 8.80
C LEU A 146 14.24 -4.43 7.46
N LEU A 147 15.00 -3.53 6.82
CA LEU A 147 15.74 -3.81 5.59
C LEU A 147 16.75 -4.92 5.81
N LYS A 148 17.58 -4.81 6.85
CA LYS A 148 18.54 -5.85 7.23
C LYS A 148 17.86 -7.20 7.49
N PHE A 149 16.71 -7.19 8.15
CA PHE A 149 15.93 -8.42 8.38
C PHE A 149 15.36 -8.98 7.09
N GLY A 150 14.84 -8.13 6.20
CA GLY A 150 14.24 -8.53 4.92
C GLY A 150 15.24 -9.09 3.91
N GLU A 151 16.53 -8.73 4.01
CA GLU A 151 17.58 -9.19 3.08
C GLU A 151 17.67 -10.71 2.96
N GLN A 152 17.51 -11.45 4.06
CA GLN A 152 17.54 -12.92 4.08
C GLN A 152 16.45 -13.57 3.22
N PHE A 153 15.39 -12.82 2.90
CA PHE A 153 14.27 -13.28 2.09
C PHE A 153 14.24 -12.62 0.69
N GLY A 154 15.15 -11.68 0.42
CA GLY A 154 15.05 -10.79 -0.75
C GLY A 154 13.84 -9.86 -0.70
N PHE A 155 13.33 -9.58 0.52
CA PHE A 155 12.13 -8.77 0.74
C PHE A 155 12.45 -7.29 0.67
N LYS A 156 11.58 -6.54 -0.02
CA LYS A 156 11.69 -5.08 -0.18
C LYS A 156 10.67 -4.37 0.69
N ILE A 157 10.98 -3.13 1.03
CA ILE A 157 10.08 -2.23 1.75
C ILE A 157 9.71 -1.07 0.83
N ALA A 158 8.42 -0.84 0.64
CA ALA A 158 7.86 0.31 -0.05
C ALA A 158 7.23 1.25 0.97
N LEU A 159 7.83 2.42 1.19
CA LEU A 159 7.24 3.45 2.03
C LEU A 159 6.09 4.12 1.29
N GLU A 160 4.95 4.20 1.93
CA GLU A 160 3.75 4.79 1.34
C GLU A 160 3.63 6.28 1.69
N ASN A 161 3.24 7.11 0.71
CA ASN A 161 2.89 8.50 1.00
C ASN A 161 1.53 8.57 1.71
N MET A 162 1.41 9.49 2.67
CA MET A 162 0.32 9.52 3.64
C MET A 162 -0.63 10.69 3.44
N THR A 163 -1.87 10.55 3.94
CA THR A 163 -2.84 11.65 4.05
C THR A 163 -2.29 12.80 4.90
N PRO A 164 -2.57 14.06 4.54
CA PRO A 164 -2.16 15.21 5.34
C PRO A 164 -3.01 15.31 6.61
N TYR A 165 -2.36 15.73 7.72
CA TYR A 165 -3.04 16.11 8.97
C TYR A 165 -2.59 17.50 9.41
N THR A 166 -3.43 18.15 10.22
CA THR A 166 -3.06 19.38 10.93
C THR A 166 -1.83 19.10 11.80
N GLY A 167 -0.80 19.94 11.69
CA GLY A 167 0.47 19.77 12.39
C GLY A 167 1.52 18.95 11.63
N GLY A 168 1.18 18.40 10.47
CA GLY A 168 2.09 17.66 9.57
C GLY A 168 2.28 16.21 9.96
N ARG A 169 1.84 15.30 9.09
CA ARG A 169 2.08 13.87 9.18
C ARG A 169 3.34 13.48 8.40
N LEU A 170 4.23 12.69 8.99
CA LEU A 170 5.36 12.14 8.23
C LEU A 170 4.85 11.32 7.05
N GLY A 171 5.43 11.54 5.87
CA GLY A 171 5.00 10.90 4.62
C GLY A 171 3.93 11.66 3.83
N SER A 172 3.28 12.69 4.41
CA SER A 172 2.27 13.48 3.68
C SER A 172 2.85 14.48 2.67
N ARG A 173 4.17 14.61 2.62
CA ARG A 173 4.90 15.45 1.67
C ARG A 173 5.97 14.62 0.96
N SER A 174 6.17 14.87 -0.33
CA SER A 174 7.22 14.21 -1.11
C SER A 174 8.62 14.46 -0.53
N GLU A 175 8.84 15.62 0.06
CA GLU A 175 10.09 15.97 0.75
C GLU A 175 10.37 15.09 1.96
N HIS A 176 9.32 14.69 2.71
CA HIS A 176 9.46 13.72 3.81
C HIS A 176 9.91 12.36 3.29
N MET A 177 9.29 11.90 2.20
CA MET A 177 9.60 10.62 1.57
C MET A 177 11.03 10.62 1.01
N THR A 178 11.39 11.66 0.27
CA THR A 178 12.74 11.83 -0.29
C THR A 178 13.80 11.85 0.81
N LYS A 179 13.54 12.58 1.91
CA LYS A 179 14.45 12.60 3.06
C LYS A 179 14.61 11.22 3.69
N LEU A 180 13.51 10.52 3.96
CA LEU A 180 13.55 9.16 4.50
C LEU A 180 14.37 8.22 3.61
N TYR A 181 14.21 8.32 2.29
CA TYR A 181 14.98 7.51 1.34
C TYR A 181 16.47 7.90 1.34
N GLN A 182 16.80 9.18 1.23
CA GLN A 182 18.18 9.66 1.18
C GLN A 182 18.96 9.31 2.45
N ASP A 183 18.33 9.45 3.62
CA ASP A 183 18.94 9.11 4.90
C ASP A 183 19.11 7.58 5.11
N ASN A 184 18.39 6.74 4.33
CA ASN A 184 18.35 5.29 4.50
C ASN A 184 18.54 4.53 3.18
N ALA A 185 19.14 5.12 2.15
CA ALA A 185 19.25 4.56 0.81
C ALA A 185 19.72 3.11 0.81
N HIS A 186 18.92 2.21 0.19
CA HIS A 186 19.16 0.78 0.18
C HIS A 186 18.53 0.15 -1.06
N PRO A 187 19.12 -0.90 -1.68
CA PRO A 187 18.55 -1.55 -2.87
C PRO A 187 17.15 -2.13 -2.69
N ASN A 188 16.81 -2.49 -1.45
CA ASN A 188 15.51 -3.05 -1.07
C ASN A 188 14.55 -2.01 -0.49
N LEU A 189 14.87 -0.71 -0.51
CA LEU A 189 13.98 0.39 -0.12
C LEU A 189 13.44 1.07 -1.36
N GLY A 190 12.15 1.34 -1.38
CA GLY A 190 11.49 2.13 -2.41
C GLY A 190 10.23 2.78 -1.86
N PHE A 191 9.38 3.24 -2.78
CA PHE A 191 8.13 3.92 -2.44
C PHE A 191 6.92 3.18 -2.99
N CYS A 192 5.83 3.24 -2.25
CA CYS A 192 4.47 3.04 -2.72
C CYS A 192 3.81 4.40 -2.92
N MET A 193 3.29 4.69 -4.11
CA MET A 193 2.47 5.88 -4.31
C MET A 193 1.01 5.51 -4.15
N ASP A 194 0.39 6.01 -3.08
CA ASP A 194 -1.06 6.09 -2.96
C ASP A 194 -1.57 7.36 -3.64
N THR A 195 -2.47 7.17 -4.61
CA THR A 195 -3.00 8.23 -5.46
C THR A 195 -4.03 9.09 -4.73
N GLY A 196 -4.83 8.50 -3.86
CA GLY A 196 -5.82 9.19 -3.04
C GLY A 196 -5.19 10.10 -1.99
N HIS A 197 -4.19 9.56 -1.27
CA HIS A 197 -3.39 10.33 -0.30
C HIS A 197 -2.67 11.50 -0.97
N ALA A 198 -2.07 11.26 -2.14
CA ALA A 198 -1.38 12.31 -2.89
C ALA A 198 -2.35 13.41 -3.34
N LEU A 199 -3.56 13.04 -3.82
CA LEU A 199 -4.58 14.01 -4.22
C LEU A 199 -5.01 14.91 -3.06
N MET A 200 -5.21 14.33 -1.87
CA MET A 200 -5.54 15.12 -0.67
C MET A 200 -4.43 16.08 -0.26
N ALA A 201 -3.17 15.68 -0.44
CA ALA A 201 -2.02 16.49 -0.01
C ALA A 201 -1.64 17.60 -1.01
N TYR A 202 -1.87 17.39 -2.30
CA TYR A 202 -1.37 18.27 -3.37
C TYR A 202 -2.46 18.82 -4.30
N GLY A 203 -3.68 18.31 -4.25
CA GLY A 203 -4.78 18.78 -5.10
C GLY A 203 -4.41 18.72 -6.58
N LYS A 204 -4.47 19.85 -7.28
CA LYS A 204 -4.16 19.95 -8.72
C LYS A 204 -2.71 19.61 -9.07
N ASP A 205 -1.79 19.74 -8.12
CA ASP A 205 -0.36 19.48 -8.33
C ASP A 205 0.02 18.03 -7.97
N VAL A 206 -0.96 17.12 -7.85
CA VAL A 206 -0.78 15.73 -7.41
C VAL A 206 0.28 14.97 -8.20
N MET A 207 0.42 15.21 -9.50
CA MET A 207 1.45 14.57 -10.33
C MET A 207 2.88 14.96 -9.94
N SER A 208 3.07 16.06 -9.19
CA SER A 208 4.39 16.42 -8.65
C SER A 208 4.93 15.36 -7.68
N VAL A 209 4.04 14.67 -6.95
CA VAL A 209 4.40 13.55 -6.07
C VAL A 209 4.97 12.38 -6.88
N TYR A 210 4.27 12.00 -7.96
CA TYR A 210 4.76 10.95 -8.86
C TYR A 210 6.18 11.25 -9.35
N TYR A 211 6.39 12.44 -9.92
CA TYR A 211 7.70 12.82 -10.47
C TYR A 211 8.79 12.96 -9.41
N ALA A 212 8.45 13.38 -8.20
CA ALA A 212 9.41 13.48 -7.11
C ALA A 212 9.89 12.09 -6.60
N LEU A 213 9.04 11.06 -6.71
CA LEU A 213 9.30 9.71 -6.20
C LEU A 213 9.62 8.70 -7.32
N GLU A 214 9.46 9.07 -8.59
CA GLU A 214 9.44 8.19 -9.77
C GLU A 214 10.60 7.20 -9.81
N GLU A 215 11.82 7.65 -9.52
CA GLU A 215 13.03 6.82 -9.61
C GLU A 215 12.96 5.57 -8.71
N HIS A 216 12.34 5.71 -7.55
CA HIS A 216 12.31 4.69 -6.49
C HIS A 216 10.91 4.11 -6.23
N LEU A 217 9.92 4.43 -7.07
CA LEU A 217 8.58 3.82 -6.97
C LEU A 217 8.63 2.34 -7.32
N ILE A 218 8.23 1.47 -6.41
CA ILE A 218 8.20 0.00 -6.60
C ILE A 218 6.81 -0.61 -6.39
N ALA A 219 5.86 0.17 -5.84
CA ALA A 219 4.47 -0.21 -5.64
C ALA A 219 3.53 0.98 -5.84
N PHE A 220 2.25 0.70 -6.01
CA PHE A 220 1.19 1.70 -6.17
C PHE A 220 -0.07 1.23 -5.47
N HIS A 221 -0.74 2.16 -4.79
CA HIS A 221 -2.12 2.06 -4.33
C HIS A 221 -2.98 3.02 -5.15
N LEU A 222 -3.92 2.45 -5.88
CA LEU A 222 -4.85 3.23 -6.70
C LEU A 222 -6.17 3.36 -5.96
N ALA A 223 -6.42 4.54 -5.44
CA ALA A 223 -7.70 4.98 -4.91
C ALA A 223 -8.01 6.37 -5.47
N ASP A 224 -9.28 6.72 -5.58
CA ASP A 224 -9.72 8.06 -5.98
C ASP A 224 -10.49 8.74 -4.83
N ASN A 225 -10.61 10.03 -4.89
CA ASN A 225 -11.40 10.84 -3.97
C ASN A 225 -11.69 12.23 -4.55
N ALA A 226 -12.40 13.07 -3.81
CA ALA A 226 -12.68 14.44 -4.22
C ALA A 226 -11.58 15.44 -3.81
N GLY A 227 -10.51 14.99 -3.12
CA GLY A 227 -9.43 15.81 -2.57
C GLY A 227 -9.69 16.30 -1.14
N ASP A 228 -10.80 15.91 -0.51
CA ASP A 228 -11.23 16.38 0.81
C ASP A 228 -11.09 15.32 1.91
N ARG A 229 -11.17 14.06 1.55
CA ARG A 229 -11.09 12.92 2.48
C ARG A 229 -10.60 11.66 1.78
N ASP A 230 -10.04 10.78 2.56
CA ASP A 230 -9.62 9.45 2.14
C ASP A 230 -10.84 8.54 2.01
N SER A 231 -11.40 8.48 0.81
CA SER A 231 -12.70 7.83 0.58
C SER A 231 -12.61 6.51 -0.19
N HIS A 232 -11.40 6.11 -0.63
CA HIS A 232 -11.14 4.85 -1.32
C HIS A 232 -12.20 4.51 -2.38
N ILE A 233 -12.56 5.49 -3.24
CA ILE A 233 -13.47 5.22 -4.34
C ILE A 233 -12.71 4.73 -5.57
N MET A 234 -13.43 4.05 -6.45
CA MET A 234 -12.87 3.50 -7.68
C MET A 234 -12.07 4.52 -8.49
N PRO A 235 -10.90 4.16 -9.02
CA PRO A 235 -10.18 4.96 -10.00
C PRO A 235 -11.06 5.42 -11.15
N GLY A 236 -11.08 6.74 -11.39
CA GLY A 236 -11.92 7.38 -12.42
C GLY A 236 -13.24 7.94 -11.91
N HIS A 237 -13.60 7.73 -10.66
CA HIS A 237 -14.83 8.22 -10.05
C HIS A 237 -14.64 9.47 -9.16
N GLY A 238 -13.40 9.92 -9.00
CA GLY A 238 -13.02 11.13 -8.26
C GLY A 238 -12.35 12.17 -9.15
N ASN A 239 -11.36 12.87 -8.56
CA ASN A 239 -10.70 14.00 -9.18
C ASN A 239 -9.21 13.74 -9.53
N PHE A 240 -8.71 12.51 -9.36
CA PHE A 240 -7.32 12.20 -9.69
C PHE A 240 -7.09 12.22 -11.21
N PRO A 241 -5.98 12.77 -11.73
CA PRO A 241 -5.71 12.92 -13.17
C PRO A 241 -5.20 11.61 -13.79
N TRP A 242 -6.05 10.60 -13.90
CA TRP A 242 -5.70 9.24 -14.36
C TRP A 242 -5.05 9.21 -15.73
N GLY A 243 -5.47 10.10 -16.64
CA GLY A 243 -4.89 10.21 -17.98
C GLY A 243 -3.38 10.51 -17.92
N ASP A 244 -2.99 11.48 -17.12
CA ASP A 244 -1.58 11.88 -16.97
C ASP A 244 -0.78 10.81 -16.22
N PHE A 245 -1.37 10.22 -15.18
CA PHE A 245 -0.76 9.15 -14.40
C PHE A 245 -0.44 7.93 -15.27
N PHE A 246 -1.42 7.38 -15.99
CA PHE A 246 -1.18 6.19 -16.81
C PHE A 246 -0.25 6.46 -17.99
N LYS A 247 -0.23 7.67 -18.56
CA LYS A 247 0.77 8.07 -19.57
C LYS A 247 2.18 8.06 -18.97
N ALA A 248 2.36 8.64 -17.78
CA ALA A 248 3.65 8.65 -17.08
C ALA A 248 4.11 7.23 -16.72
N LEU A 249 3.22 6.41 -16.15
CA LEU A 249 3.49 5.03 -15.78
C LEU A 249 3.85 4.16 -17.00
N ASN A 250 3.16 4.37 -18.13
CA ASN A 250 3.45 3.69 -19.39
C ASN A 250 4.83 4.09 -19.96
N LYS A 251 5.13 5.38 -19.94
CA LYS A 251 6.44 5.90 -20.37
C LYS A 251 7.58 5.29 -19.55
N ARG A 252 7.37 5.13 -18.25
CA ARG A 252 8.33 4.48 -17.35
C ARG A 252 8.48 2.97 -17.61
N GLY A 253 7.48 2.33 -18.22
CA GLY A 253 7.49 0.90 -18.51
C GLY A 253 7.37 0.02 -17.26
N PHE A 254 6.65 0.48 -16.23
CA PHE A 254 6.42 -0.28 -14.99
C PHE A 254 5.79 -1.64 -15.27
N LYS A 255 6.32 -2.71 -14.65
CA LYS A 255 5.91 -4.11 -14.87
C LYS A 255 5.41 -4.82 -13.62
N GLY A 256 5.50 -4.19 -12.46
CA GLY A 256 5.00 -4.75 -11.19
C GLY A 256 3.48 -4.81 -11.12
N ASN A 257 2.97 -5.39 -10.05
CA ASN A 257 1.55 -5.33 -9.74
C ASN A 257 1.17 -3.90 -9.34
N VAL A 258 -0.07 -3.51 -9.68
CA VAL A 258 -0.67 -2.23 -9.33
C VAL A 258 -1.88 -2.54 -8.46
N CYS A 259 -1.78 -2.25 -7.18
CA CYS A 259 -2.86 -2.50 -6.23
C CYS A 259 -3.97 -1.48 -6.42
N VAL A 260 -5.22 -1.96 -6.38
CA VAL A 260 -6.42 -1.12 -6.35
C VAL A 260 -6.96 -1.17 -4.93
N GLU A 261 -6.77 -0.09 -4.21
CA GLU A 261 -7.17 0.08 -2.82
C GLU A 261 -8.55 0.78 -2.76
N ALA A 262 -9.52 0.13 -3.36
CA ALA A 262 -10.90 0.56 -3.40
C ALA A 262 -11.83 -0.65 -3.49
N PRO A 263 -13.00 -0.63 -2.83
CA PRO A 263 -13.99 -1.70 -2.98
C PRO A 263 -14.60 -1.67 -4.40
N PRO A 264 -15.11 -2.82 -4.90
CA PRO A 264 -15.85 -2.83 -6.15
C PRO A 264 -17.11 -1.97 -6.02
N PHE A 265 -17.38 -1.13 -6.99
CA PHE A 265 -18.37 -0.05 -6.92
C PHE A 265 -19.82 -0.54 -6.97
N ASP A 266 -20.07 -1.80 -7.19
CA ASP A 266 -21.41 -2.37 -7.10
C ASP A 266 -21.78 -2.62 -5.64
N ILE A 267 -22.68 -1.79 -5.12
CA ILE A 267 -23.23 -1.89 -3.78
C ILE A 267 -24.37 -2.93 -3.71
N GLY A 268 -24.45 -3.81 -4.69
CA GLY A 268 -25.35 -4.96 -4.68
C GLY A 268 -25.05 -5.91 -3.51
N PRO A 269 -25.55 -7.14 -3.46
CA PRO A 269 -25.20 -8.07 -2.40
C PRO A 269 -23.69 -8.19 -2.34
N ALA A 270 -23.15 -7.63 -1.27
CA ALA A 270 -21.82 -7.13 -1.06
C ALA A 270 -20.74 -7.96 -1.77
N TYR A 271 -20.01 -7.32 -2.67
CA TYR A 271 -18.81 -7.89 -3.28
C TYR A 271 -19.06 -9.18 -4.08
N SER A 272 -20.08 -9.16 -4.95
CA SER A 272 -20.36 -10.25 -5.88
C SER A 272 -19.21 -10.45 -6.87
N THR A 273 -19.10 -11.64 -7.45
CA THR A 273 -18.11 -11.88 -8.52
C THR A 273 -18.31 -10.91 -9.70
N GLU A 274 -19.57 -10.53 -9.98
CA GLU A 274 -19.91 -9.57 -11.02
C GLU A 274 -19.35 -8.19 -10.73
N ALA A 275 -19.45 -7.70 -9.48
CA ALA A 275 -18.87 -6.43 -9.05
C ALA A 275 -17.34 -6.38 -9.28
N TRP A 276 -16.64 -7.45 -8.95
CA TRP A 276 -15.20 -7.56 -9.21
C TRP A 276 -14.86 -7.58 -10.71
N CYS A 277 -15.68 -8.26 -11.52
CA CYS A 277 -15.52 -8.26 -12.98
C CYS A 277 -15.76 -6.87 -13.57
N ASN A 278 -16.77 -6.15 -13.10
CA ASN A 278 -17.06 -4.78 -13.53
C ASN A 278 -15.91 -3.84 -13.16
N MET A 279 -15.38 -3.94 -11.92
CA MET A 279 -14.18 -3.20 -11.51
C MET A 279 -13.01 -3.41 -12.48
N ALA A 280 -12.71 -4.66 -12.80
CA ALA A 280 -11.61 -4.97 -13.71
C ALA A 280 -11.82 -4.41 -15.13
N MET A 281 -13.06 -4.42 -15.62
CA MET A 281 -13.41 -3.83 -16.92
C MET A 281 -13.24 -2.31 -16.91
N GLU A 282 -13.73 -1.62 -15.88
CA GLU A 282 -13.58 -0.16 -15.74
C GLU A 282 -12.12 0.27 -15.68
N LEU A 283 -11.28 -0.45 -14.91
CA LEU A 283 -9.83 -0.20 -14.83
C LEU A 283 -9.15 -0.37 -16.20
N LYS A 284 -9.54 -1.38 -16.95
CA LYS A 284 -9.03 -1.61 -18.29
C LYS A 284 -9.40 -0.47 -19.22
N GLU A 285 -10.69 -0.09 -19.26
CA GLU A 285 -11.18 1.01 -20.09
C GLU A 285 -10.50 2.34 -19.74
N LEU A 286 -10.37 2.65 -18.44
CA LEU A 286 -9.68 3.84 -17.95
C LEU A 286 -8.24 3.89 -18.45
N THR A 287 -7.53 2.76 -18.37
CA THR A 287 -6.15 2.62 -18.82
C THR A 287 -6.04 2.79 -20.34
N GLU A 288 -6.90 2.11 -21.12
CA GLU A 288 -6.89 2.18 -22.58
C GLU A 288 -7.19 3.60 -23.09
N LYS A 289 -8.19 4.28 -22.51
CA LYS A 289 -8.48 5.69 -22.80
C LYS A 289 -7.28 6.60 -22.51
N SER A 290 -6.55 6.31 -21.45
CA SER A 290 -5.41 7.14 -21.01
C SER A 290 -4.19 6.98 -21.91
N ILE A 291 -3.91 5.78 -22.42
CA ILE A 291 -2.70 5.45 -23.18
C ILE A 291 -2.94 5.54 -24.69
N GLY A 292 -4.16 5.31 -25.14
CA GLY A 292 -4.54 5.26 -26.55
C GLY A 292 -4.73 6.62 -27.23
N ASN A 293 -4.60 7.71 -26.49
CA ASN A 293 -4.58 9.10 -26.95
C ASN A 293 -3.15 9.63 -26.79
#